data_913289c25833faa04a9aa3079d296985
#
_entry.id   913289c25833faa04a9aa3079d296985
#
_cell.length_a   1.000
_cell.length_b   1.000
_cell.length_c   1.000
_cell.angle_alpha   90.00
_cell.angle_beta   90.00
_cell.angle_gamma   90.00
#
_symmetry.space_group_name_H-M   'P 1'
#
loop_
_entity.id
_entity.type
_entity.pdbx_description
1 polymer ?
#
loop_
_entity_poly.entity_id
_entity_poly.type
_entity_poly.pdbx_seq_one_letter_code
_entity_poly.pdbx_strand_id
1 'polypeptide(L)'
;MKKNWKHLSTALALLLALCLSLNGCLITLVDPADTATAETKEQVTTGKITETVTSEDSTSQAPSVIAPNGFDLSSIPAYQDQAYVNVNGGTPYFEERELVTSSYETYGALDSLGRCTVTVACVGKDLMPTEDRESISSVKPTGWHSVSYGVVNGDSLYNRCHLIAFQLTGENANHENLVTGTSYMNKAMIPFENMVADYVKETGNHVMYRATPIFEGQNLVCAGILLEAYSVEDEGEGICFNVFLYNVQPGVEIDYATGESRLAEGETSADIPANATYIINKKSKKYHRLDSKYAGNLTANMEYTTLSKAQLEAQGYDPCGTCKP
;
A
#
# COMPACT_ATOMS: atom_id res chain seq x y z
N MET A 1 47.64 16.42 21.72
CA MET A 1 47.05 17.74 22.07
C MET A 1 45.61 17.49 22.47
N LYS A 2 45.34 17.53 23.78
CA LYS A 2 44.00 17.37 24.37
C LYS A 2 43.31 18.74 24.33
N LYS A 3 42.13 18.85 23.76
CA LYS A 3 41.30 20.06 23.82
C LYS A 3 40.00 19.75 24.55
N ASN A 4 39.86 20.40 25.68
CA ASN A 4 38.74 20.36 26.62
C ASN A 4 37.42 20.80 25.96
N TRP A 5 36.38 20.03 26.19
CA TRP A 5 34.99 20.44 25.97
C TRP A 5 34.23 20.28 27.29
N LYS A 6 34.31 21.31 28.11
CA LYS A 6 33.39 21.52 29.23
C LYS A 6 32.80 22.94 29.05
N HIS A 7 31.55 23.07 29.40
CA HIS A 7 30.66 24.26 29.37
C HIS A 7 29.85 24.46 28.12
N LEU A 8 28.66 23.80 28.06
CA LEU A 8 27.41 24.40 27.67
C LEU A 8 26.25 23.53 28.18
N SER A 9 25.99 23.60 29.46
CA SER A 9 24.75 23.10 30.06
C SER A 9 24.42 24.07 31.21
N THR A 10 23.60 25.07 30.88
CA THR A 10 22.75 25.83 31.85
C THR A 10 22.12 26.98 31.07
N ALA A 11 20.96 26.77 30.47
CA ALA A 11 19.94 27.80 30.20
C ALA A 11 18.84 27.18 29.32
N LEU A 12 17.98 26.33 29.87
CA LEU A 12 16.60 26.14 29.41
C LEU A 12 15.79 25.36 30.47
N ALA A 13 15.68 25.98 31.62
CA ALA A 13 14.73 25.56 32.68
C ALA A 13 14.15 26.85 33.28
N LEU A 14 13.10 27.36 32.62
CA LEU A 14 12.17 28.35 33.20
C LEU A 14 11.23 28.84 32.09
N LEU A 15 10.19 28.04 31.80
CA LEU A 15 8.94 28.50 31.17
C LEU A 15 7.94 27.30 31.09
N LEU A 16 7.59 26.78 32.26
CA LEU A 16 6.44 25.89 32.42
C LEU A 16 5.82 26.14 33.79
N ALA A 17 5.13 27.24 33.89
CA ALA A 17 4.15 27.50 34.95
C ALA A 17 3.31 28.70 34.53
N LEU A 18 2.16 28.44 33.94
CA LEU A 18 0.92 29.20 34.11
C LEU A 18 -0.08 28.90 32.99
N CYS A 19 -0.95 27.93 33.21
CA CYS A 19 -2.32 27.90 32.67
C CYS A 19 -3.08 26.72 33.34
N LEU A 20 -3.31 26.86 34.65
CA LEU A 20 -4.34 26.12 35.35
C LEU A 20 -5.42 27.14 35.69
N SER A 21 -6.55 27.16 34.99
CA SER A 21 -7.79 27.72 35.47
C SER A 21 -9.00 27.13 34.75
N LEU A 22 -9.72 26.28 35.46
CA LEU A 22 -11.19 26.29 35.60
C LEU A 22 -12.04 25.89 34.39
N ASN A 23 -12.50 24.63 34.39
CA ASN A 23 -13.96 24.43 34.22
C ASN A 23 -14.37 23.18 35.00
N GLY A 24 -15.02 23.41 36.14
CA GLY A 24 -15.66 22.38 36.92
C GLY A 24 -16.95 21.93 36.23
N CYS A 25 -17.10 20.62 36.04
CA CYS A 25 -18.39 20.03 35.72
C CYS A 25 -18.89 19.24 36.93
N LEU A 26 -20.05 19.62 37.39
CA LEU A 26 -20.76 19.13 38.55
C LEU A 26 -21.22 17.69 38.29
N ILE A 27 -20.79 16.75 39.12
CA ILE A 27 -21.30 15.38 39.13
C ILE A 27 -22.47 15.34 40.12
N THR A 28 -23.68 15.10 39.64
CA THR A 28 -24.81 14.71 40.43
C THR A 28 -24.91 13.19 40.52
N LEU A 29 -24.65 12.66 41.69
CA LEU A 29 -24.91 11.27 42.06
C LEU A 29 -26.43 11.08 42.22
N VAL A 30 -26.98 10.03 41.61
CA VAL A 30 -28.33 9.52 41.91
C VAL A 30 -28.17 8.05 42.26
N ASP A 31 -28.58 7.71 43.49
CA ASP A 31 -28.59 6.38 44.06
C ASP A 31 -29.69 5.47 43.46
N PRO A 32 -29.55 4.15 43.51
CA PRO A 32 -30.50 3.17 42.97
C PRO A 32 -31.40 2.60 44.09
N ALA A 33 -32.71 2.63 43.88
CA ALA A 33 -33.67 1.67 44.45
C ALA A 33 -35.03 1.86 43.74
N ASP A 34 -35.64 0.91 43.12
CA ASP A 34 -36.52 -0.07 43.64
C ASP A 34 -37.20 -0.88 42.50
N THR A 35 -37.22 -2.16 42.71
CA THR A 35 -38.04 -3.24 42.20
C THR A 35 -39.46 -2.91 41.75
N ALA A 36 -39.91 -3.52 40.61
CA ALA A 36 -41.12 -4.37 40.59
C ALA A 36 -41.34 -5.07 39.25
N THR A 37 -41.46 -6.36 39.30
CA THR A 37 -41.96 -7.36 38.36
C THR A 37 -43.36 -7.08 37.82
N ALA A 38 -43.57 -7.34 36.52
CA ALA A 38 -44.87 -7.78 36.00
C ALA A 38 -44.70 -8.63 34.72
N GLU A 39 -44.95 -9.90 34.86
CA GLU A 39 -45.25 -10.85 33.75
C GLU A 39 -46.57 -10.48 33.06
N THR A 40 -46.64 -10.55 31.75
CA THR A 40 -47.91 -10.78 31.06
C THR A 40 -47.71 -11.62 29.78
N LYS A 41 -48.54 -12.62 29.66
CA LYS A 41 -48.58 -13.75 28.77
C LYS A 41 -48.89 -13.40 27.31
N GLU A 42 -48.48 -14.34 26.47
CA GLU A 42 -48.83 -14.59 25.07
C GLU A 42 -50.32 -14.33 24.69
N GLN A 43 -50.48 -13.87 23.46
CA GLN A 43 -51.58 -14.27 22.61
C GLN A 43 -51.15 -14.35 21.14
N VAL A 44 -51.17 -15.59 20.62
CA VAL A 44 -51.01 -15.96 19.21
C VAL A 44 -52.29 -15.60 18.46
N THR A 45 -52.16 -14.81 17.40
CA THR A 45 -53.26 -14.66 16.44
C THR A 45 -52.70 -14.93 15.03
N THR A 46 -53.15 -16.03 14.45
CA THR A 46 -52.94 -16.39 13.04
C THR A 46 -53.69 -15.45 12.14
N GLY A 47 -52.98 -14.65 11.36
CA GLY A 47 -53.50 -13.82 10.29
C GLY A 47 -52.86 -14.21 8.94
N LYS A 48 -53.72 -14.70 8.06
CA LYS A 48 -53.44 -15.12 6.68
C LYS A 48 -53.10 -13.85 5.88
N ILE A 49 -51.87 -13.73 5.34
CA ILE A 49 -51.47 -12.64 4.46
C ILE A 49 -51.36 -13.16 3.04
N THR A 50 -52.12 -12.53 2.16
CA THR A 50 -52.14 -12.66 0.71
C THR A 50 -50.84 -12.11 0.14
N GLU A 51 -50.12 -12.88 -0.65
CA GLU A 51 -48.92 -12.44 -1.38
C GLU A 51 -49.32 -11.45 -2.49
N THR A 52 -48.80 -10.24 -2.35
CA THR A 52 -48.72 -9.30 -3.48
C THR A 52 -47.24 -9.26 -3.88
N VAL A 53 -46.91 -9.89 -5.00
CA VAL A 53 -45.59 -9.82 -5.64
C VAL A 53 -45.44 -8.42 -6.24
N THR A 54 -44.70 -7.56 -5.56
CA THR A 54 -44.10 -6.38 -6.14
C THR A 54 -42.65 -6.72 -6.48
N SER A 55 -42.35 -6.69 -7.76
CA SER A 55 -40.99 -6.80 -8.30
C SER A 55 -40.14 -5.63 -7.80
N GLU A 56 -39.32 -5.85 -6.81
CA GLU A 56 -38.28 -4.91 -6.44
C GLU A 56 -37.05 -5.14 -7.34
N ASP A 57 -36.70 -4.05 -7.98
CA ASP A 57 -35.51 -3.83 -8.77
C ASP A 57 -34.26 -4.18 -7.96
N SER A 58 -33.59 -5.28 -8.30
CA SER A 58 -32.34 -5.70 -7.68
C SER A 58 -31.21 -4.80 -8.15
N THR A 59 -31.07 -3.63 -7.52
CA THR A 59 -29.82 -2.89 -7.55
C THR A 59 -28.75 -3.76 -6.87
N SER A 60 -27.92 -4.37 -7.69
CA SER A 60 -26.70 -5.05 -7.28
C SER A 60 -25.84 -4.08 -6.46
N GLN A 61 -25.91 -4.17 -5.13
CA GLN A 61 -24.93 -3.50 -4.28
C GLN A 61 -23.56 -4.09 -4.58
N ALA A 62 -22.66 -3.23 -5.05
CA ALA A 62 -21.23 -3.56 -5.14
C ALA A 62 -20.74 -4.05 -3.77
N PRO A 63 -19.85 -5.06 -3.70
CA PRO A 63 -19.30 -5.51 -2.43
C PRO A 63 -18.64 -4.34 -1.71
N SER A 64 -19.12 -4.06 -0.49
CA SER A 64 -18.58 -2.98 0.34
C SER A 64 -17.13 -3.30 0.70
N VAL A 65 -16.25 -2.35 0.42
CA VAL A 65 -14.86 -2.38 0.90
C VAL A 65 -14.86 -2.56 2.41
N ILE A 66 -14.19 -3.60 2.91
CA ILE A 66 -13.98 -3.77 4.35
C ILE A 66 -12.82 -2.84 4.74
N ALA A 67 -13.13 -1.57 4.91
CA ALA A 67 -12.22 -0.58 5.45
C ALA A 67 -12.37 -0.51 6.97
N PRO A 68 -11.35 -0.05 7.72
CA PRO A 68 -11.47 0.20 9.16
C PRO A 68 -12.65 1.13 9.43
N ASN A 69 -13.32 0.94 10.59
CA ASN A 69 -14.39 1.83 11.02
C ASN A 69 -13.90 3.28 11.05
N GLY A 70 -14.56 4.15 10.28
CA GLY A 70 -14.22 5.58 10.18
C GLY A 70 -13.40 5.97 8.94
N PHE A 71 -12.91 5.03 8.13
CA PHE A 71 -12.29 5.37 6.86
C PHE A 71 -13.34 5.53 5.75
N ASP A 72 -13.22 6.63 5.01
CA ASP A 72 -14.04 6.91 3.82
C ASP A 72 -13.11 7.31 2.66
N LEU A 73 -13.07 6.49 1.61
CA LEU A 73 -12.26 6.76 0.42
C LEU A 73 -12.64 8.10 -0.25
N SER A 74 -13.91 8.52 -0.15
CA SER A 74 -14.34 9.80 -0.71
C SER A 74 -13.70 11.02 -0.03
N SER A 75 -13.16 10.84 1.17
CA SER A 75 -12.41 11.88 1.89
C SER A 75 -10.96 12.02 1.42
N ILE A 76 -10.46 11.05 0.66
CA ILE A 76 -9.10 11.09 0.12
C ILE A 76 -9.08 12.03 -1.10
N PRO A 77 -8.22 13.07 -1.10
CA PRO A 77 -8.11 13.95 -2.24
C PRO A 77 -7.62 13.19 -3.49
N ALA A 78 -7.99 13.67 -4.67
CA ALA A 78 -7.40 13.16 -5.90
C ALA A 78 -5.87 13.29 -5.86
N TYR A 79 -5.17 12.36 -6.50
CA TYR A 79 -3.71 12.41 -6.59
C TYR A 79 -3.20 13.75 -7.15
N GLN A 80 -2.23 14.36 -6.46
CA GLN A 80 -1.60 15.64 -6.82
C GLN A 80 -0.08 15.56 -6.56
N ASP A 81 0.62 14.70 -7.28
CA ASP A 81 2.09 14.52 -7.24
C ASP A 81 2.69 14.13 -5.87
N GLN A 82 1.86 13.84 -4.87
CA GLN A 82 2.27 13.31 -3.58
C GLN A 82 1.97 11.79 -3.55
N ALA A 83 2.98 10.99 -3.23
CA ALA A 83 2.82 9.53 -3.21
C ALA A 83 1.82 9.04 -2.16
N TYR A 84 1.60 9.83 -1.12
CA TYR A 84 0.65 9.54 -0.04
C TYR A 84 0.07 10.82 0.57
N VAL A 85 -1.00 10.65 1.33
CA VAL A 85 -1.61 11.70 2.17
C VAL A 85 -1.85 11.16 3.56
N ASN A 86 -1.79 12.04 4.56
CA ASN A 86 -2.19 11.68 5.92
C ASN A 86 -3.71 11.50 6.00
N VAL A 87 -4.13 10.47 6.71
CA VAL A 87 -5.53 10.14 7.00
C VAL A 87 -5.77 10.34 8.49
N ASN A 88 -6.94 10.83 8.87
CA ASN A 88 -7.31 11.05 10.27
C ASN A 88 -6.24 11.84 11.07
N GLY A 89 -5.63 12.85 10.44
CA GLY A 89 -4.55 13.62 11.08
C GLY A 89 -3.28 12.82 11.40
N GLY A 90 -3.09 11.66 10.78
CA GLY A 90 -1.99 10.73 11.04
C GLY A 90 -2.27 9.74 12.18
N THR A 91 -3.45 9.79 12.78
CA THR A 91 -3.84 8.89 13.89
C THR A 91 -4.44 7.60 13.32
N PRO A 92 -3.89 6.42 13.66
CA PRO A 92 -4.45 5.12 13.27
C PRO A 92 -5.85 4.87 13.84
N TYR A 93 -6.61 3.99 13.18
CA TYR A 93 -7.94 3.56 13.64
C TYR A 93 -7.91 2.31 14.54
N PHE A 94 -6.77 2.04 15.22
CA PHE A 94 -6.73 0.93 16.19
C PHE A 94 -7.61 1.23 17.40
N GLU A 95 -8.41 0.24 17.79
CA GLU A 95 -9.11 0.28 19.05
C GLU A 95 -8.18 -0.16 20.19
N GLU A 96 -8.39 0.32 21.41
CA GLU A 96 -7.56 -0.03 22.58
C GLU A 96 -7.39 -1.54 22.78
N ARG A 97 -8.44 -2.33 22.50
CA ARG A 97 -8.39 -3.80 22.57
C ARG A 97 -7.50 -4.46 21.53
N GLU A 98 -7.14 -3.75 20.45
CA GLU A 98 -6.23 -4.24 19.40
C GLU A 98 -4.76 -3.98 19.77
N LEU A 99 -4.50 -3.04 20.69
CA LEU A 99 -3.13 -2.67 21.11
C LEU A 99 -2.59 -3.73 22.06
N VAL A 100 -1.86 -4.69 21.52
CA VAL A 100 -1.29 -5.81 22.27
C VAL A 100 0.22 -5.89 22.10
N THR A 101 0.91 -6.51 23.07
CA THR A 101 2.37 -6.72 23.08
C THR A 101 2.76 -8.19 22.88
N SER A 102 1.90 -8.94 22.23
CA SER A 102 2.17 -10.33 21.83
C SER A 102 2.22 -10.39 20.32
N SER A 103 3.37 -10.77 19.78
CA SER A 103 3.59 -10.83 18.34
C SER A 103 2.63 -11.78 17.65
N TYR A 104 2.03 -11.33 16.55
CA TYR A 104 1.21 -12.11 15.64
C TYR A 104 1.11 -11.45 14.27
N GLU A 105 0.72 -12.23 13.29
CA GLU A 105 0.32 -11.75 11.97
C GLU A 105 -0.97 -12.44 11.53
N THR A 106 -1.79 -11.73 10.79
CA THR A 106 -3.06 -12.22 10.25
C THR A 106 -3.29 -11.64 8.87
N TYR A 107 -3.64 -12.52 7.95
CA TYR A 107 -3.98 -12.18 6.58
C TYR A 107 -5.46 -12.46 6.38
N GLY A 108 -6.21 -11.44 5.98
CA GLY A 108 -7.63 -11.60 5.68
C GLY A 108 -7.81 -12.45 4.43
N ALA A 109 -8.82 -13.35 4.46
CA ALA A 109 -9.14 -14.17 3.30
C ALA A 109 -9.39 -13.31 2.05
N LEU A 110 -8.99 -13.82 0.89
CA LEU A 110 -9.28 -13.16 -0.39
C LEU A 110 -10.80 -12.99 -0.55
N ASP A 111 -11.21 -11.87 -1.13
CA ASP A 111 -12.61 -11.63 -1.41
C ASP A 111 -13.14 -12.47 -2.58
N SER A 112 -14.41 -12.30 -2.94
CA SER A 112 -15.06 -13.06 -4.01
C SER A 112 -14.45 -12.84 -5.41
N LEU A 113 -13.65 -11.80 -5.59
CA LEU A 113 -12.89 -11.51 -6.81
C LEU A 113 -11.44 -11.99 -6.74
N GLY A 114 -11.03 -12.62 -5.62
CA GLY A 114 -9.67 -13.07 -5.37
C GLY A 114 -8.72 -11.95 -4.98
N ARG A 115 -9.22 -10.80 -4.53
CA ARG A 115 -8.42 -9.64 -4.11
C ARG A 115 -8.04 -9.77 -2.63
N CYS A 116 -6.83 -9.29 -2.29
CA CYS A 116 -6.43 -9.19 -0.89
C CYS A 116 -7.38 -8.28 -0.11
N THR A 117 -7.57 -8.62 1.15
CA THR A 117 -8.30 -7.81 2.13
C THR A 117 -7.33 -7.22 3.15
N VAL A 118 -7.80 -6.90 4.36
CA VAL A 118 -6.96 -6.33 5.40
C VAL A 118 -5.91 -7.33 5.90
N THR A 119 -4.69 -6.83 6.13
CA THR A 119 -3.64 -7.57 6.85
C THR A 119 -3.25 -6.81 8.11
N VAL A 120 -3.01 -7.53 9.20
CA VAL A 120 -2.66 -6.95 10.50
C VAL A 120 -1.53 -7.74 11.13
N ALA A 121 -0.56 -7.05 11.72
CA ALA A 121 0.47 -7.66 12.55
C ALA A 121 0.71 -6.85 13.82
N CYS A 122 0.97 -7.53 14.92
CA CYS A 122 1.71 -6.96 16.04
C CYS A 122 3.18 -7.34 15.83
N VAL A 123 3.93 -6.41 15.25
CA VAL A 123 5.32 -6.66 14.85
C VAL A 123 6.21 -6.59 16.08
N GLY A 124 6.72 -7.75 16.49
CA GLY A 124 7.79 -7.86 17.49
C GLY A 124 9.07 -8.41 16.86
N LYS A 125 10.17 -8.33 17.57
CA LYS A 125 11.48 -8.76 17.08
C LYS A 125 11.53 -10.25 16.71
N ASP A 126 10.71 -11.06 17.33
CA ASP A 126 10.59 -12.50 17.12
C ASP A 126 9.90 -12.89 15.80
N LEU A 127 9.09 -11.97 15.20
CA LEU A 127 8.53 -12.17 13.87
C LEU A 127 9.47 -11.77 12.74
N MET A 128 10.48 -10.94 13.03
CA MET A 128 11.37 -10.45 11.97
C MET A 128 12.15 -11.60 11.32
N PRO A 129 12.43 -11.51 10.00
CA PRO A 129 13.07 -12.61 9.27
C PRO A 129 14.45 -12.96 9.84
N THR A 130 14.69 -14.26 9.99
CA THR A 130 15.99 -14.85 10.31
C THR A 130 16.62 -15.53 9.09
N GLU A 131 15.86 -15.68 8.02
CA GLU A 131 16.25 -16.31 6.76
C GLU A 131 16.25 -15.30 5.63
N ASP A 132 16.95 -15.62 4.55
CA ASP A 132 16.96 -14.79 3.33
C ASP A 132 15.61 -14.77 2.62
N ARG A 133 15.31 -13.65 1.99
CA ARG A 133 14.08 -13.48 1.20
C ARG A 133 14.04 -14.42 0.01
N GLU A 134 12.95 -15.15 -0.13
CA GLU A 134 12.71 -16.05 -1.26
C GLU A 134 12.01 -15.35 -2.44
N SER A 135 11.91 -16.08 -3.57
CA SER A 135 11.22 -15.57 -4.75
C SER A 135 9.70 -15.59 -4.56
N ILE A 136 9.06 -14.46 -4.82
CA ILE A 136 7.60 -14.31 -4.81
C ILE A 136 6.98 -14.32 -6.22
N SER A 137 7.75 -14.74 -7.24
CA SER A 137 7.32 -14.69 -8.64
C SER A 137 6.19 -15.64 -9.01
N SER A 138 5.95 -16.67 -8.18
CA SER A 138 4.83 -17.63 -8.33
C SER A 138 3.46 -16.97 -8.10
N VAL A 139 3.37 -15.95 -7.26
CA VAL A 139 2.13 -15.24 -6.97
C VAL A 139 1.81 -14.26 -8.09
N LYS A 140 0.57 -14.29 -8.56
CA LYS A 140 0.01 -13.32 -9.50
C LYS A 140 -1.22 -12.70 -8.85
N PRO A 141 -1.07 -11.53 -8.22
CA PRO A 141 -2.22 -10.82 -7.65
C PRO A 141 -3.25 -10.46 -8.72
N THR A 142 -4.45 -10.09 -8.33
CA THR A 142 -5.49 -9.63 -9.29
C THR A 142 -4.99 -8.43 -10.10
N GLY A 143 -5.37 -8.35 -11.38
CA GLY A 143 -4.95 -7.28 -12.28
C GLY A 143 -3.45 -7.28 -12.63
N TRP A 144 -2.73 -8.40 -12.41
CA TRP A 144 -1.28 -8.50 -12.67
C TRP A 144 -0.95 -8.53 -14.17
N HIS A 145 -0.16 -7.56 -14.61
CA HIS A 145 0.48 -7.55 -15.92
C HIS A 145 2.00 -7.36 -15.82
N SER A 146 2.76 -8.04 -16.67
CA SER A 146 4.21 -7.85 -16.76
C SER A 146 4.51 -6.82 -17.85
N VAL A 147 4.53 -5.55 -17.49
CA VAL A 147 4.72 -4.42 -18.40
C VAL A 147 5.77 -3.46 -17.85
N SER A 148 6.49 -2.79 -18.75
CA SER A 148 7.52 -1.79 -18.43
C SER A 148 7.37 -0.58 -19.35
N TYR A 149 7.57 0.60 -18.79
CA TYR A 149 7.58 1.86 -19.52
C TYR A 149 8.85 2.65 -19.21
N GLY A 150 9.34 3.44 -20.19
CA GLY A 150 10.54 4.26 -20.02
C GLY A 150 10.47 5.27 -18.89
N VAL A 151 9.27 5.78 -18.60
CA VAL A 151 9.02 6.71 -17.50
C VAL A 151 9.16 6.07 -16.11
N VAL A 152 9.27 4.74 -16.01
CA VAL A 152 9.43 4.00 -14.75
C VAL A 152 10.91 3.72 -14.41
N ASN A 153 11.85 4.44 -15.05
CA ASN A 153 13.29 4.33 -14.78
C ASN A 153 13.86 2.90 -14.83
N GLY A 154 13.47 2.13 -15.84
CA GLY A 154 13.97 0.77 -16.08
C GLY A 154 13.28 -0.32 -15.29
N ASP A 155 12.44 0.02 -14.35
CA ASP A 155 11.68 -0.91 -13.54
C ASP A 155 10.40 -1.36 -14.24
N SER A 156 9.86 -2.51 -13.84
CA SER A 156 8.51 -2.91 -14.22
C SER A 156 7.50 -1.92 -13.64
N LEU A 157 6.41 -1.65 -14.39
CA LEU A 157 5.30 -0.83 -13.88
C LEU A 157 4.77 -1.41 -12.58
N TYR A 158 4.46 -2.71 -12.59
CA TYR A 158 3.91 -3.39 -11.44
C TYR A 158 4.94 -4.20 -10.66
N ASN A 159 4.79 -4.15 -9.36
CA ASN A 159 5.48 -4.97 -8.37
C ASN A 159 4.44 -5.82 -7.62
N ARG A 160 4.86 -6.97 -7.14
CA ARG A 160 4.12 -7.73 -6.14
C ARG A 160 4.38 -7.06 -4.81
N CYS A 161 3.54 -6.06 -4.48
CA CYS A 161 3.69 -5.30 -3.25
C CYS A 161 3.21 -6.14 -2.08
N HIS A 162 4.09 -6.35 -1.10
CA HIS A 162 3.67 -6.89 0.17
C HIS A 162 2.80 -5.86 0.91
N LEU A 163 1.72 -6.30 1.52
CA LEU A 163 0.92 -5.51 2.45
C LEU A 163 1.65 -5.41 3.80
N ILE A 164 2.10 -6.52 4.35
CA ILE A 164 3.07 -6.55 5.45
C ILE A 164 4.42 -6.93 4.85
N ALA A 165 5.40 -6.04 4.95
CA ALA A 165 6.71 -6.19 4.34
C ALA A 165 7.47 -7.42 4.88
N PHE A 166 8.24 -8.10 4.02
CA PHE A 166 9.09 -9.23 4.41
C PHE A 166 9.97 -8.91 5.62
N GLN A 167 10.52 -7.70 5.69
CA GLN A 167 11.40 -7.29 6.79
C GLN A 167 10.70 -7.20 8.16
N LEU A 168 9.37 -7.22 8.20
CA LEU A 168 8.58 -7.13 9.44
C LEU A 168 8.20 -8.49 9.99
N THR A 169 7.84 -9.46 9.12
CA THR A 169 7.30 -10.76 9.55
C THR A 169 7.93 -11.96 8.84
N GLY A 170 8.85 -11.74 7.90
CA GLY A 170 9.49 -12.83 7.17
C GLY A 170 8.61 -13.53 6.12
N GLU A 171 7.38 -13.04 5.89
CA GLU A 171 6.43 -13.66 4.97
C GLU A 171 6.86 -13.47 3.51
N ASN A 172 6.90 -14.55 2.73
CA ASN A 172 7.36 -14.55 1.35
C ASN A 172 6.19 -14.57 0.34
N ALA A 173 5.91 -15.72 -0.28
CA ALA A 173 4.97 -15.88 -1.39
C ALA A 173 3.56 -16.20 -0.89
N ASN A 174 2.94 -15.27 -0.19
CA ASN A 174 1.58 -15.38 0.32
C ASN A 174 0.60 -14.64 -0.59
N HIS A 175 -0.43 -15.34 -1.09
CA HIS A 175 -1.47 -14.75 -1.95
C HIS A 175 -2.33 -13.72 -1.23
N GLU A 176 -2.48 -13.82 0.08
CA GLU A 176 -3.26 -12.91 0.92
C GLU A 176 -2.48 -11.67 1.35
N ASN A 177 -1.16 -11.64 1.06
CA ASN A 177 -0.25 -10.55 1.41
C ASN A 177 0.31 -9.79 0.21
N LEU A 178 -0.03 -10.14 -1.02
CA LEU A 178 0.56 -9.55 -2.24
C LEU A 178 -0.50 -8.92 -3.13
N VAL A 179 -0.34 -7.64 -3.42
CA VAL A 179 -1.20 -6.89 -4.36
C VAL A 179 -0.42 -6.44 -5.59
N THR A 180 -1.14 -6.19 -6.69
CA THR A 180 -0.58 -5.50 -7.86
C THR A 180 -0.42 -4.03 -7.54
N GLY A 181 0.79 -3.62 -7.19
CA GLY A 181 1.13 -2.24 -6.89
C GLY A 181 2.09 -1.66 -7.92
N THR A 182 1.98 -0.36 -8.18
CA THR A 182 2.92 0.34 -9.05
C THR A 182 4.32 0.42 -8.43
N SER A 183 5.33 0.60 -9.25
CA SER A 183 6.70 0.87 -8.78
C SER A 183 6.76 2.14 -7.91
N TYR A 184 5.94 3.15 -8.24
CA TYR A 184 5.84 4.39 -7.48
C TYR A 184 5.28 4.16 -6.08
N MET A 185 4.13 3.48 -5.96
CA MET A 185 3.53 3.14 -4.67
C MET A 185 4.45 2.24 -3.84
N ASN A 186 4.99 1.17 -4.44
CA ASN A 186 5.86 0.23 -3.74
C ASN A 186 7.10 0.93 -3.14
N LYS A 187 7.70 1.88 -3.87
CA LYS A 187 8.82 2.68 -3.37
C LYS A 187 8.39 3.64 -2.25
N ALA A 188 7.17 4.16 -2.30
CA ALA A 188 6.64 5.06 -1.28
C ALA A 188 6.29 4.33 0.04
N MET A 189 6.05 3.02 0.02
CA MET A 189 5.83 2.22 1.23
C MET A 189 7.12 2.01 2.03
N ILE A 190 8.27 1.84 1.36
CA ILE A 190 9.55 1.47 1.97
C ILE A 190 9.95 2.36 3.17
N PRO A 191 9.83 3.70 3.15
CA PRO A 191 10.16 4.52 4.31
C PRO A 191 9.35 4.19 5.56
N PHE A 192 8.05 3.90 5.41
CA PHE A 192 7.17 3.53 6.52
C PHE A 192 7.51 2.15 7.09
N GLU A 193 7.76 1.19 6.21
CA GLU A 193 8.21 -0.15 6.58
C GLU A 193 9.55 -0.12 7.32
N ASN A 194 10.49 0.71 6.85
CA ASN A 194 11.80 0.87 7.49
C ASN A 194 11.66 1.52 8.88
N MET A 195 10.82 2.56 9.04
CA MET A 195 10.59 3.16 10.36
C MET A 195 10.11 2.13 11.38
N VAL A 196 9.17 1.27 11.01
CA VAL A 196 8.67 0.20 11.88
C VAL A 196 9.78 -0.82 12.17
N ALA A 197 10.48 -1.29 11.14
CA ALA A 197 11.54 -2.29 11.30
C ALA A 197 12.69 -1.79 12.18
N ASP A 198 13.12 -0.54 11.98
CA ASP A 198 14.22 0.05 12.75
C ASP A 198 13.80 0.28 14.20
N TYR A 199 12.59 0.81 14.45
CA TYR A 199 12.06 0.98 15.80
C TYR A 199 12.00 -0.35 16.58
N VAL A 200 11.43 -1.40 15.99
CA VAL A 200 11.35 -2.73 16.63
C VAL A 200 12.75 -3.30 16.93
N LYS A 201 13.71 -3.15 16.03
CA LYS A 201 15.09 -3.61 16.22
C LYS A 201 15.82 -2.87 17.34
N GLU A 202 15.63 -1.55 17.42
CA GLU A 202 16.33 -0.67 18.35
C GLU A 202 15.76 -0.76 19.76
N THR A 203 14.43 -0.81 19.90
CA THR A 203 13.76 -0.76 21.20
C THR A 203 13.40 -2.15 21.74
N GLY A 204 13.07 -3.10 20.86
CA GLY A 204 12.47 -4.38 21.22
C GLY A 204 10.98 -4.27 21.54
N ASN A 205 10.39 -3.10 21.43
CA ASN A 205 8.96 -2.86 21.60
C ASN A 205 8.17 -3.37 20.39
N HIS A 206 6.84 -3.47 20.56
CA HIS A 206 5.92 -3.95 19.53
C HIS A 206 5.27 -2.78 18.78
N VAL A 207 5.00 -3.02 17.50
CA VAL A 207 4.26 -2.08 16.65
C VAL A 207 3.05 -2.78 16.06
N MET A 208 1.86 -2.26 16.35
CA MET A 208 0.68 -2.62 15.57
C MET A 208 0.82 -2.05 14.18
N TYR A 209 0.68 -2.89 13.17
CA TYR A 209 0.79 -2.54 11.75
C TYR A 209 -0.40 -3.11 11.01
N ARG A 210 -1.10 -2.27 10.25
CA ARG A 210 -2.24 -2.69 9.43
C ARG A 210 -2.13 -2.10 8.04
N ALA A 211 -2.30 -2.94 7.03
CA ALA A 211 -2.38 -2.54 5.64
C ALA A 211 -3.70 -3.00 5.04
N THR A 212 -4.47 -2.05 4.55
CA THR A 212 -5.78 -2.29 3.93
C THR A 212 -5.74 -1.83 2.48
N PRO A 213 -5.72 -2.74 1.50
CA PRO A 213 -5.83 -2.36 0.10
C PRO A 213 -7.27 -1.92 -0.19
N ILE A 214 -7.42 -0.74 -0.77
CA ILE A 214 -8.72 -0.13 -1.05
C ILE A 214 -9.05 -0.30 -2.53
N PHE A 215 -10.09 -1.08 -2.81
CA PHE A 215 -10.58 -1.31 -4.17
C PHE A 215 -11.88 -0.55 -4.40
N GLU A 216 -12.04 0.03 -5.57
CA GLU A 216 -13.29 0.64 -6.01
C GLU A 216 -14.14 -0.36 -6.79
N GLY A 217 -15.35 -0.61 -6.33
CA GLY A 217 -16.28 -1.52 -7.00
C GLY A 217 -15.67 -2.90 -7.30
N GLN A 218 -15.65 -3.28 -8.57
CA GLN A 218 -15.11 -4.56 -9.04
C GLN A 218 -13.69 -4.47 -9.62
N ASN A 219 -12.99 -3.37 -9.38
CA ASN A 219 -11.63 -3.19 -9.85
C ASN A 219 -10.71 -4.29 -9.34
N LEU A 220 -9.83 -4.81 -10.22
CA LEU A 220 -8.86 -5.86 -9.88
C LEU A 220 -7.53 -5.29 -9.34
N VAL A 221 -7.30 -3.99 -9.52
CA VAL A 221 -6.17 -3.25 -8.97
C VAL A 221 -6.71 -2.27 -7.92
N CYS A 222 -6.09 -2.19 -6.74
CA CYS A 222 -6.52 -1.27 -5.69
C CYS A 222 -6.19 0.19 -6.07
N ALA A 223 -7.05 1.12 -5.64
CA ALA A 223 -6.81 2.56 -5.78
C ALA A 223 -5.61 3.02 -4.94
N GLY A 224 -5.34 2.32 -3.84
CA GLY A 224 -4.23 2.58 -2.93
C GLY A 224 -4.26 1.67 -1.72
N ILE A 225 -3.34 1.92 -0.79
CA ILE A 225 -3.24 1.19 0.48
C ILE A 225 -3.40 2.18 1.62
N LEU A 226 -4.37 1.93 2.50
CA LEU A 226 -4.42 2.57 3.81
C LEU A 226 -3.42 1.84 4.71
N LEU A 227 -2.38 2.55 5.14
CA LEU A 227 -1.29 2.01 5.93
C LEU A 227 -1.25 2.70 7.29
N GLU A 228 -1.32 1.90 8.35
CA GLU A 228 -1.41 2.36 9.72
C GLU A 228 -0.36 1.67 10.58
N ALA A 229 0.26 2.41 11.50
CA ALA A 229 1.10 1.81 12.52
C ALA A 229 1.09 2.61 13.82
N TYR A 230 1.30 1.89 14.93
CA TYR A 230 1.29 2.44 16.28
C TYR A 230 2.20 1.61 17.20
N SER A 231 3.19 2.23 17.82
CA SER A 231 4.04 1.59 18.82
C SER A 231 3.29 1.44 20.14
N VAL A 232 3.26 0.23 20.69
CA VAL A 232 2.32 -0.11 21.75
C VAL A 232 2.82 0.32 23.13
N GLU A 233 4.05 -0.04 23.50
CA GLU A 233 4.58 0.15 24.85
C GLU A 233 4.83 1.62 25.21
N ASP A 234 5.04 2.47 24.22
CA ASP A 234 5.26 3.91 24.40
C ASP A 234 4.05 4.76 23.92
N GLU A 235 2.88 4.12 23.75
CA GLU A 235 1.64 4.80 23.41
C GLU A 235 1.74 5.66 22.14
N GLY A 236 2.49 5.19 21.13
CA GLY A 236 2.64 5.86 19.84
C GLY A 236 3.69 6.97 19.82
N GLU A 237 4.51 7.12 20.86
CA GLU A 237 5.58 8.14 20.87
C GLU A 237 6.63 7.87 19.82
N GLY A 238 7.01 6.60 19.62
CA GLY A 238 8.00 6.20 18.62
C GLY A 238 7.43 6.05 17.21
N ILE A 239 6.31 5.36 17.07
CA ILE A 239 5.63 5.10 15.78
C ILE A 239 4.14 5.42 15.90
N CYS A 240 3.70 6.41 15.14
CA CYS A 240 2.29 6.72 14.99
C CYS A 240 2.05 7.33 13.60
N PHE A 241 1.45 6.57 12.69
CA PHE A 241 1.05 7.10 11.39
C PHE A 241 -0.21 6.41 10.83
N ASN A 242 -0.95 7.16 10.03
CA ASN A 242 -2.08 6.70 9.24
C ASN A 242 -2.03 7.45 7.90
N VAL A 243 -1.72 6.72 6.83
CA VAL A 243 -1.51 7.30 5.51
C VAL A 243 -2.25 6.49 4.44
N PHE A 244 -2.72 7.17 3.41
CA PHE A 244 -3.20 6.53 2.19
C PHE A 244 -2.15 6.69 1.10
N LEU A 245 -1.58 5.59 0.63
CA LEU A 245 -0.63 5.56 -0.48
C LEU A 245 -1.36 5.32 -1.79
N TYR A 246 -1.17 6.20 -2.76
CA TYR A 246 -1.83 6.11 -4.06
C TYR A 246 -1.19 5.04 -4.95
N ASN A 247 -1.99 4.15 -5.51
CA ASN A 247 -1.51 3.15 -6.47
C ASN A 247 -1.50 3.71 -7.89
N VAL A 248 -0.73 4.75 -8.10
CA VAL A 248 -0.55 5.44 -9.37
C VAL A 248 0.89 5.29 -9.86
N GLN A 249 1.13 5.57 -11.12
CA GLN A 249 2.46 5.74 -11.68
C GLN A 249 2.48 7.01 -12.53
N PRO A 250 3.22 8.05 -12.15
CA PRO A 250 3.36 9.26 -12.97
C PRO A 250 3.74 8.91 -14.41
N GLY A 251 3.05 9.53 -15.37
CA GLY A 251 3.26 9.28 -16.79
C GLY A 251 2.62 7.99 -17.35
N VAL A 252 1.84 7.26 -16.54
CA VAL A 252 1.15 6.04 -16.97
C VAL A 252 -0.33 6.11 -16.56
N GLU A 253 -1.22 5.83 -17.50
CA GLU A 253 -2.63 5.60 -17.23
C GLU A 253 -2.87 4.11 -16.96
N ILE A 254 -3.61 3.82 -15.90
CA ILE A 254 -3.94 2.47 -15.45
C ILE A 254 -5.44 2.26 -15.55
N ASP A 255 -5.86 1.19 -16.18
CA ASP A 255 -7.22 0.68 -16.07
C ASP A 255 -7.31 -0.21 -14.80
N TYR A 256 -7.84 0.32 -13.74
CA TYR A 256 -7.96 -0.39 -12.45
C TYR A 256 -8.91 -1.58 -12.52
N ALA A 257 -9.84 -1.61 -13.47
CA ALA A 257 -10.74 -2.76 -13.63
C ALA A 257 -9.99 -4.02 -14.08
N THR A 258 -8.95 -3.87 -14.89
CA THR A 258 -8.24 -4.99 -15.53
C THR A 258 -6.76 -5.06 -15.15
N GLY A 259 -6.13 -3.94 -14.79
CA GLY A 259 -4.69 -3.79 -14.64
C GLY A 259 -3.97 -3.50 -15.96
N GLU A 260 -4.69 -3.37 -17.08
CA GLU A 260 -4.09 -2.88 -18.32
C GLU A 260 -3.63 -1.44 -18.16
N SER A 261 -2.64 -1.03 -18.97
CA SER A 261 -2.03 0.28 -18.81
C SER A 261 -1.48 0.80 -20.12
N ARG A 262 -1.31 2.11 -20.20
CA ARG A 262 -0.69 2.80 -21.34
C ARG A 262 0.06 4.04 -20.85
N LEU A 263 0.98 4.55 -21.67
CA LEU A 263 1.57 5.86 -21.40
C LEU A 263 0.47 6.93 -21.41
N ALA A 264 0.57 7.90 -20.49
CA ALA A 264 -0.31 9.05 -20.46
C ALA A 264 -0.14 9.89 -21.75
N GLU A 265 -1.20 10.58 -22.14
CA GLU A 265 -1.19 11.40 -23.34
C GLU A 265 -0.15 12.54 -23.22
N GLY A 266 0.77 12.63 -24.20
CA GLY A 266 1.89 13.58 -24.16
C GLY A 266 3.16 13.05 -23.53
N GLU A 267 3.11 11.92 -22.82
CA GLU A 267 4.31 11.23 -22.35
C GLU A 267 4.91 10.42 -23.51
N THR A 268 6.11 10.75 -23.86
CA THR A 268 6.92 9.88 -24.73
C THR A 268 7.77 8.99 -23.83
N SER A 269 7.88 7.70 -24.15
CA SER A 269 8.93 6.87 -23.54
C SER A 269 10.23 7.64 -23.70
N ALA A 270 10.87 8.07 -22.59
CA ALA A 270 11.93 9.07 -22.55
C ALA A 270 12.90 8.94 -23.72
N ASP A 271 13.04 10.03 -24.48
CA ASP A 271 14.15 10.30 -25.41
C ASP A 271 14.46 9.25 -26.49
N ILE A 272 13.43 8.65 -27.12
CA ILE A 272 13.68 7.97 -28.39
C ILE A 272 13.99 9.04 -29.43
N PRO A 273 15.23 9.12 -29.95
CA PRO A 273 15.55 10.08 -31.00
C PRO A 273 14.58 9.92 -32.18
N ALA A 274 14.04 11.02 -32.68
CA ALA A 274 13.03 11.01 -33.76
C ALA A 274 13.44 10.23 -35.01
N ASN A 275 14.74 10.04 -35.20
CA ASN A 275 15.35 9.29 -36.32
C ASN A 275 15.82 7.89 -35.92
N ALA A 276 15.59 7.45 -34.67
CA ALA A 276 15.97 6.11 -34.25
C ALA A 276 15.18 5.05 -35.03
N THR A 277 15.82 3.95 -35.34
CA THR A 277 15.21 2.81 -36.03
C THR A 277 15.12 1.59 -35.15
N TYR A 278 16.13 1.36 -34.31
CA TYR A 278 16.23 0.24 -33.38
C TYR A 278 16.99 0.63 -32.11
N ILE A 279 16.91 -0.25 -31.11
CA ILE A 279 17.79 -0.25 -29.94
C ILE A 279 18.79 -1.37 -30.11
N ILE A 280 20.08 -1.10 -29.93
CA ILE A 280 21.13 -2.13 -29.98
C ILE A 280 21.70 -2.41 -28.60
N ASN A 281 22.03 -3.68 -28.35
CA ASN A 281 22.82 -4.09 -27.19
C ASN A 281 24.21 -4.52 -27.66
N LYS A 282 25.21 -3.68 -27.36
CA LYS A 282 26.61 -3.88 -27.82
C LYS A 282 27.25 -5.14 -27.27
N LYS A 283 26.85 -5.56 -26.04
CA LYS A 283 27.39 -6.72 -25.36
C LYS A 283 26.82 -8.03 -25.89
N SER A 284 25.50 -8.11 -26.06
CA SER A 284 24.83 -9.32 -26.54
C SER A 284 24.73 -9.39 -28.05
N LYS A 285 25.11 -8.33 -28.76
CA LYS A 285 24.96 -8.19 -30.20
C LYS A 285 23.53 -8.46 -30.70
N LYS A 286 22.54 -7.96 -29.91
CA LYS A 286 21.11 -8.03 -30.28
C LYS A 286 20.58 -6.66 -30.59
N TYR A 287 19.65 -6.57 -31.56
CA TYR A 287 18.88 -5.36 -31.80
C TYR A 287 17.39 -5.61 -31.50
N HIS A 288 16.70 -4.55 -31.07
CA HIS A 288 15.35 -4.57 -30.52
C HIS A 288 14.49 -3.50 -31.19
N ARG A 289 13.18 -3.71 -31.19
CA ARG A 289 12.19 -2.72 -31.64
C ARG A 289 12.18 -1.52 -30.69
N LEU A 290 11.78 -0.35 -31.18
CA LEU A 290 11.64 0.87 -30.38
C LEU A 290 10.47 0.80 -29.40
N ASP A 291 9.50 -0.07 -29.62
CA ASP A 291 8.36 -0.35 -28.72
C ASP A 291 8.63 -1.57 -27.80
N SER A 292 9.86 -2.05 -27.72
CA SER A 292 10.24 -3.13 -26.83
C SER A 292 10.39 -2.60 -25.37
N LYS A 293 10.39 -3.53 -24.40
CA LYS A 293 10.65 -3.23 -22.99
C LYS A 293 11.95 -2.46 -22.69
N TYR A 294 12.82 -2.31 -23.68
CA TYR A 294 14.08 -1.56 -23.59
C TYR A 294 13.93 -0.10 -24.05
N ALA A 295 12.80 0.26 -24.66
CA ALA A 295 12.51 1.64 -25.04
C ALA A 295 12.48 2.55 -23.80
N GLY A 296 13.26 3.62 -23.82
CA GLY A 296 13.42 4.48 -22.67
C GLY A 296 14.22 3.93 -21.48
N ASN A 297 14.70 2.67 -21.56
CA ASN A 297 15.39 1.96 -20.47
C ASN A 297 16.71 1.37 -20.94
N LEU A 298 17.58 2.20 -21.49
CA LEU A 298 18.86 1.75 -22.00
C LEU A 298 19.83 1.47 -20.84
N THR A 299 20.34 0.24 -20.81
CA THR A 299 21.48 -0.10 -19.93
C THR A 299 22.79 0.44 -20.50
N ALA A 300 23.88 0.44 -19.73
CA ALA A 300 25.19 0.95 -20.16
C ALA A 300 25.72 0.32 -21.49
N ASN A 301 25.22 -0.85 -21.87
CA ASN A 301 25.59 -1.53 -23.12
C ASN A 301 24.56 -1.33 -24.24
N MET A 302 23.54 -0.49 -24.04
CA MET A 302 22.47 -0.28 -25.00
C MET A 302 22.45 1.17 -25.48
N GLU A 303 22.06 1.36 -26.74
CA GLU A 303 21.86 2.69 -27.33
C GLU A 303 20.83 2.64 -28.46
N TYR A 304 20.23 3.78 -28.74
CA TYR A 304 19.44 3.96 -29.97
C TYR A 304 20.37 4.03 -31.18
N THR A 305 19.91 3.50 -32.30
CA THR A 305 20.64 3.57 -33.56
C THR A 305 19.73 4.02 -34.69
N THR A 306 20.32 4.64 -35.69
CA THR A 306 19.68 5.00 -36.95
C THR A 306 19.94 3.99 -38.09
N LEU A 307 20.66 2.91 -37.78
CA LEU A 307 21.01 1.89 -38.75
C LEU A 307 19.79 1.06 -39.15
N SER A 308 19.68 0.74 -40.40
CA SER A 308 18.68 -0.21 -40.91
C SER A 308 18.99 -1.64 -40.45
N LYS A 309 17.99 -2.52 -40.52
CA LYS A 309 18.14 -3.94 -40.23
C LYS A 309 19.32 -4.58 -40.98
N ALA A 310 19.42 -4.33 -42.29
CA ALA A 310 20.50 -4.88 -43.11
C ALA A 310 21.90 -4.39 -42.68
N GLN A 311 22.00 -3.13 -42.23
CA GLN A 311 23.26 -2.57 -41.73
C GLN A 311 23.62 -3.16 -40.35
N LEU A 312 22.65 -3.43 -39.49
CA LEU A 312 22.87 -4.07 -38.21
C LEU A 312 23.32 -5.51 -38.36
N GLU A 313 22.66 -6.28 -39.24
CA GLU A 313 23.03 -7.65 -39.54
C GLU A 313 24.44 -7.74 -40.17
N ALA A 314 24.79 -6.79 -41.06
CA ALA A 314 26.14 -6.68 -41.63
C ALA A 314 27.23 -6.37 -40.56
N GLN A 315 26.84 -5.75 -39.42
CA GLN A 315 27.73 -5.48 -38.27
C GLN A 315 27.70 -6.60 -37.21
N GLY A 316 27.06 -7.73 -37.51
CA GLY A 316 26.99 -8.88 -36.64
C GLY A 316 26.00 -8.76 -35.51
N TYR A 317 24.97 -7.91 -35.65
CA TYR A 317 23.82 -7.89 -34.72
C TYR A 317 22.74 -8.84 -35.21
N ASP A 318 22.19 -9.61 -34.32
CA ASP A 318 21.04 -10.47 -34.58
C ASP A 318 19.75 -9.87 -34.04
N PRO A 319 18.59 -10.21 -34.63
CA PRO A 319 17.31 -9.79 -34.07
C PRO A 319 17.05 -10.41 -32.70
N CYS A 320 16.43 -9.64 -31.78
CA CYS A 320 15.98 -10.16 -30.50
C CYS A 320 14.87 -11.19 -30.71
N GLY A 321 15.03 -12.40 -30.18
CA GLY A 321 14.05 -13.48 -30.30
C GLY A 321 12.72 -13.20 -29.59
N THR A 322 12.71 -12.27 -28.62
CA THR A 322 11.52 -11.89 -27.85
C THR A 322 10.70 -10.82 -28.55
N CYS A 323 11.30 -9.67 -28.89
CA CYS A 323 10.56 -8.57 -29.53
C CYS A 323 10.46 -8.67 -31.06
N LYS A 324 11.23 -9.57 -31.68
CA LYS A 324 11.19 -9.89 -33.12
C LYS A 324 11.19 -8.64 -34.02
N PRO A 325 12.27 -7.82 -33.99
CA PRO A 325 12.40 -6.58 -34.77
C PRO A 325 12.48 -6.84 -36.26
#